data_efa372ed55f420e5acb31545cc0bcfed
#
_entry.id   efa372ed55f420e5acb31545cc0bcfed
#
_cell.length_a   1.000
_cell.length_b   1.000
_cell.length_c   1.000
_cell.angle_alpha   90.00
_cell.angle_beta   90.00
_cell.angle_gamma   90.00
#
_symmetry.space_group_name_H-M   'P 1'
#
loop_
_entity.id
_entity.type
_entity.pdbx_description
1 polymer ?
#
loop_
_entity_poly.entity_id
_entity_poly.type
_entity_poly.pdbx_seq_one_letter_code
_entity_poly.pdbx_strand_id
1 'polypeptide(L)'
;KGDLNALAEPGPEVDQAALAAASAWAFERPTAEQNTTALLILHRGKIIHERYAPGFDQDTRTRTWSTAKSLAVTLMGLLVAEGKLALDDPLPLSWGLSRALSPEADPRRAITLRQVLHMSSGLYPVDSWGGEYAIGSGLAYWAGASSQVGAQDRGLVRTPGAVWDYENYDTLLAVGAMKAVLGERYLTYPREVLLDPLGMDRTLLSTDRFGDFILSSQVYTSPRDLARFGLLYAQGGVFAGERLLDPAWIDFVRTPAPASAAIDNAYGGHFWLVPSTRTDVPASAFSTSGNRGQYVIILPEQELVIVRRGLDWGKQGFDRWDLLREVLKAF
;
A
#
# COMPACT_ATOMS: atom_id res chain seq x y z
N LYS A 1 -18.49 -9.14 -13.37
CA LYS A 1 -18.04 -8.80 -12.00
C LYS A 1 -17.91 -10.13 -11.27
N GLY A 2 -16.68 -10.53 -10.88
CA GLY A 2 -16.52 -11.64 -9.96
C GLY A 2 -17.34 -11.33 -8.70
N ASP A 3 -18.22 -12.22 -8.31
CA ASP A 3 -19.05 -12.00 -7.12
C ASP A 3 -18.18 -12.20 -5.88
N LEU A 4 -17.47 -11.14 -5.49
CA LEU A 4 -16.69 -11.09 -4.23
C LEU A 4 -17.60 -10.80 -3.02
N ASN A 5 -18.91 -10.92 -3.18
CA ASN A 5 -19.87 -10.71 -2.11
C ASN A 5 -20.22 -12.01 -1.38
N ALA A 6 -19.86 -13.16 -1.95
CA ALA A 6 -20.13 -14.47 -1.39
C ALA A 6 -18.88 -15.34 -1.29
N LEU A 7 -18.85 -16.19 -0.27
CA LEU A 7 -17.88 -17.29 -0.15
C LEU A 7 -18.22 -18.35 -1.20
N ALA A 8 -17.21 -18.79 -1.95
CA ALA A 8 -17.32 -19.86 -2.94
C ALA A 8 -16.69 -21.15 -2.40
N GLU A 9 -17.18 -22.29 -2.90
CA GLU A 9 -16.52 -23.56 -2.63
C GLU A 9 -15.13 -23.58 -3.31
N PRO A 10 -14.08 -24.03 -2.62
CA PRO A 10 -12.78 -24.26 -3.22
C PRO A 10 -12.85 -25.26 -4.38
N GLY A 11 -12.04 -25.04 -5.42
CA GLY A 11 -11.92 -26.01 -6.50
C GLY A 11 -11.34 -27.35 -6.04
N PRO A 12 -11.51 -28.42 -6.84
CA PRO A 12 -11.06 -29.77 -6.49
C PRO A 12 -9.52 -29.88 -6.37
N GLU A 13 -8.79 -28.91 -6.91
CA GLU A 13 -7.33 -28.79 -6.82
C GLU A 13 -6.86 -28.25 -5.47
N VAL A 14 -7.76 -27.71 -4.64
CA VAL A 14 -7.41 -27.08 -3.35
C VAL A 14 -7.55 -28.09 -2.23
N ASP A 15 -6.49 -28.33 -1.49
CA ASP A 15 -6.53 -29.11 -0.27
C ASP A 15 -7.21 -28.32 0.85
N GLN A 16 -8.47 -28.65 1.12
CA GLN A 16 -9.29 -27.97 2.12
C GLN A 16 -8.76 -28.17 3.56
N ALA A 17 -8.10 -29.30 3.84
CA ALA A 17 -7.51 -29.55 5.16
C ALA A 17 -6.29 -28.65 5.37
N ALA A 18 -5.41 -28.53 4.36
CA ALA A 18 -4.28 -27.62 4.39
C ALA A 18 -4.73 -26.14 4.46
N LEU A 19 -5.79 -25.77 3.74
CA LEU A 19 -6.38 -24.43 3.82
C LEU A 19 -6.90 -24.10 5.22
N ALA A 20 -7.61 -25.05 5.85
CA ALA A 20 -8.07 -24.90 7.22
C ALA A 20 -6.91 -24.81 8.21
N ALA A 21 -5.84 -25.60 8.02
CA ALA A 21 -4.64 -25.56 8.83
C ALA A 21 -3.92 -24.19 8.71
N ALA A 22 -3.80 -23.62 7.51
CA ALA A 22 -3.25 -22.29 7.29
C ALA A 22 -4.07 -21.20 8.00
N SER A 23 -5.40 -21.34 7.97
CA SER A 23 -6.29 -20.45 8.70
C SER A 23 -6.10 -20.56 10.21
N ALA A 24 -6.06 -21.78 10.73
CA ALA A 24 -5.77 -22.03 12.15
C ALA A 24 -4.41 -21.40 12.53
N TRP A 25 -3.38 -21.65 11.75
CA TRP A 25 -2.04 -21.07 11.96
C TRP A 25 -2.08 -19.54 12.04
N ALA A 26 -2.86 -18.86 11.18
CA ALA A 26 -2.94 -17.40 11.16
C ALA A 26 -3.62 -16.81 12.41
N PHE A 27 -4.57 -17.52 13.02
CA PHE A 27 -5.31 -17.07 14.20
C PHE A 27 -4.76 -17.59 15.53
N GLU A 28 -4.22 -18.81 15.54
CA GLU A 28 -3.75 -19.48 16.75
C GLU A 28 -2.25 -19.29 16.92
N ARG A 29 -1.87 -18.03 17.21
CA ARG A 29 -0.47 -17.65 17.32
C ARG A 29 0.14 -18.00 18.69
N PRO A 30 1.44 -18.33 18.74
CA PRO A 30 2.11 -18.66 19.98
C PRO A 30 2.30 -17.45 20.92
N THR A 31 2.03 -16.25 20.41
CA THR A 31 2.15 -15.02 21.19
C THR A 31 0.90 -14.15 21.04
N ALA A 32 0.47 -13.54 22.13
CA ALA A 32 -0.62 -12.57 22.13
C ALA A 32 -0.28 -11.27 21.35
N GLU A 33 1.00 -11.05 21.03
CA GLU A 33 1.42 -9.89 20.24
C GLU A 33 0.97 -9.98 18.78
N GLN A 34 0.68 -11.18 18.27
CA GLN A 34 0.18 -11.42 16.93
C GLN A 34 -1.32 -11.73 16.96
N ASN A 35 -2.13 -10.75 16.62
CA ASN A 35 -3.59 -10.85 16.71
C ASN A 35 -4.23 -10.64 15.34
N THR A 36 -4.68 -11.73 14.72
CA THR A 36 -5.40 -11.71 13.44
C THR A 36 -6.88 -11.44 13.68
N THR A 37 -7.42 -10.43 13.01
CA THR A 37 -8.84 -10.05 13.10
C THR A 37 -9.65 -10.49 11.90
N ALA A 38 -9.01 -10.65 10.72
CA ALA A 38 -9.63 -11.23 9.55
C ALA A 38 -8.57 -11.89 8.66
N LEU A 39 -8.95 -12.98 8.03
CA LEU A 39 -8.19 -13.66 6.97
C LEU A 39 -9.15 -13.99 5.82
N LEU A 40 -8.82 -13.51 4.62
CA LEU A 40 -9.49 -13.88 3.39
C LEU A 40 -8.48 -14.48 2.42
N ILE A 41 -8.88 -15.54 1.72
CA ILE A 41 -8.07 -16.15 0.66
C ILE A 41 -8.93 -16.20 -0.60
N LEU A 42 -8.42 -15.58 -1.66
CA LEU A 42 -9.02 -15.60 -2.99
C LEU A 42 -8.18 -16.45 -3.91
N HIS A 43 -8.82 -17.28 -4.68
CA HIS A 43 -8.23 -18.06 -5.76
C HIS A 43 -9.07 -17.94 -7.01
N ARG A 44 -8.42 -17.63 -8.15
CA ARG A 44 -9.10 -17.47 -9.45
C ARG A 44 -10.30 -16.50 -9.38
N GLY A 45 -10.10 -15.38 -8.68
CA GLY A 45 -11.10 -14.32 -8.59
C GLY A 45 -12.29 -14.60 -7.66
N LYS A 46 -12.25 -15.68 -6.87
CA LYS A 46 -13.30 -16.03 -5.90
C LYS A 46 -12.76 -16.09 -4.48
N ILE A 47 -13.52 -15.63 -3.50
CA ILE A 47 -13.21 -15.84 -2.09
C ILE A 47 -13.50 -17.31 -1.78
N ILE A 48 -12.46 -18.09 -1.49
CA ILE A 48 -12.56 -19.52 -1.17
C ILE A 48 -12.41 -19.79 0.34
N HIS A 49 -11.96 -18.81 1.08
CA HIS A 49 -11.86 -18.89 2.54
C HIS A 49 -12.01 -17.49 3.15
N GLU A 50 -12.79 -17.39 4.21
CA GLU A 50 -12.84 -16.22 5.06
C GLU A 50 -13.08 -16.61 6.52
N ARG A 51 -12.35 -15.97 7.43
CA ARG A 51 -12.48 -16.14 8.89
C ARG A 51 -12.27 -14.81 9.58
N TYR A 52 -13.08 -14.55 10.60
CA TYR A 52 -13.08 -13.32 11.39
C TYR A 52 -12.93 -13.65 12.87
N ALA A 53 -12.20 -12.81 13.60
CA ALA A 53 -12.17 -12.87 15.06
C ALA A 53 -13.50 -12.38 15.66
N PRO A 54 -13.84 -12.76 16.90
CA PRO A 54 -15.03 -12.25 17.57
C PRO A 54 -15.08 -10.73 17.56
N GLY A 55 -16.23 -10.15 17.16
CA GLY A 55 -16.44 -8.70 17.05
C GLY A 55 -16.01 -8.09 15.71
N PHE A 56 -15.52 -8.90 14.78
CA PHE A 56 -15.19 -8.48 13.41
C PHE A 56 -16.02 -9.27 12.40
N ASP A 57 -16.25 -8.66 11.25
CA ASP A 57 -16.97 -9.23 10.13
C ASP A 57 -16.46 -8.70 8.79
N GLN A 58 -17.11 -9.10 7.70
CA GLN A 58 -16.78 -8.70 6.33
C GLN A 58 -16.89 -7.20 6.08
N ASP A 59 -17.71 -6.49 6.83
CA ASP A 59 -17.99 -5.05 6.69
C ASP A 59 -17.19 -4.18 7.67
N THR A 60 -16.52 -4.80 8.64
CA THR A 60 -15.77 -4.09 9.67
C THR A 60 -14.60 -3.32 9.07
N ARG A 61 -14.68 -1.99 9.19
CA ARG A 61 -13.62 -1.09 8.72
C ARG A 61 -12.55 -0.96 9.79
N THR A 62 -11.33 -1.27 9.45
CA THR A 62 -10.16 -0.99 10.30
C THR A 62 -9.15 -0.16 9.54
N ARG A 63 -8.30 0.57 10.27
CA ARG A 63 -7.24 1.39 9.67
C ARG A 63 -6.24 0.50 8.92
N THR A 64 -5.88 0.89 7.71
CA THR A 64 -4.95 0.13 6.85
C THR A 64 -3.50 0.38 7.17
N TRP A 65 -3.20 1.47 7.91
CA TRP A 65 -1.85 1.93 8.07
C TRP A 65 -1.15 2.05 6.71
N SER A 66 0.11 1.67 6.62
CA SER A 66 0.91 1.86 5.41
C SER A 66 0.45 1.09 4.17
N THR A 67 -0.51 0.15 4.28
CA THR A 67 -1.21 -0.39 3.10
C THR A 67 -1.89 0.71 2.27
N ALA A 68 -2.23 1.86 2.88
CA ALA A 68 -2.70 3.04 2.17
C ALA A 68 -1.74 3.54 1.08
N LYS A 69 -0.42 3.35 1.25
CA LYS A 69 0.58 3.74 0.25
C LYS A 69 0.40 3.00 -1.08
N SER A 70 -0.01 1.74 -1.00
CA SER A 70 -0.30 0.96 -2.20
C SER A 70 -1.57 1.44 -2.93
N LEU A 71 -2.55 1.99 -2.20
CA LEU A 71 -3.66 2.70 -2.85
C LEU A 71 -3.19 4.03 -3.47
N ALA A 72 -2.30 4.75 -2.79
CA ALA A 72 -1.74 5.99 -3.33
C ALA A 72 -0.99 5.75 -4.65
N VAL A 73 -0.08 4.77 -4.72
CA VAL A 73 0.64 4.46 -5.96
C VAL A 73 -0.31 4.01 -7.08
N THR A 74 -1.41 3.33 -6.74
CA THR A 74 -2.43 2.97 -7.73
C THR A 74 -3.09 4.21 -8.34
N LEU A 75 -3.45 5.19 -7.52
CA LEU A 75 -3.97 6.48 -8.00
C LEU A 75 -2.96 7.24 -8.86
N MET A 76 -1.66 7.17 -8.51
CA MET A 76 -0.61 7.75 -9.38
C MET A 76 -0.55 7.05 -10.73
N GLY A 77 -0.72 5.73 -10.78
CA GLY A 77 -0.76 4.97 -12.05
C GLY A 77 -1.90 5.40 -12.95
N LEU A 78 -3.06 5.66 -12.37
CA LEU A 78 -4.22 6.17 -13.13
C LEU A 78 -3.95 7.58 -13.67
N LEU A 79 -3.31 8.46 -12.88
CA LEU A 79 -2.93 9.81 -13.34
C LEU A 79 -1.85 9.78 -14.43
N VAL A 80 -0.94 8.82 -14.38
CA VAL A 80 0.06 8.61 -15.44
C VAL A 80 -0.60 8.11 -16.70
N ALA A 81 -1.54 7.17 -16.61
CA ALA A 81 -2.33 6.72 -17.74
C ALA A 81 -3.19 7.83 -18.39
N GLU A 82 -3.67 8.78 -17.57
CA GLU A 82 -4.37 9.99 -18.06
C GLU A 82 -3.40 11.06 -18.62
N GLY A 83 -2.09 10.84 -18.59
CA GLY A 83 -1.09 11.83 -19.04
C GLY A 83 -0.99 13.08 -18.16
N LYS A 84 -1.49 13.01 -16.91
CA LYS A 84 -1.43 14.14 -15.97
C LYS A 84 -0.15 14.18 -15.14
N LEU A 85 0.49 13.05 -14.97
CA LEU A 85 1.79 12.89 -14.32
C LEU A 85 2.66 11.97 -15.17
N ALA A 86 3.99 12.06 -14.98
CA ALA A 86 4.93 11.08 -15.50
C ALA A 86 5.92 10.68 -14.41
N LEU A 87 6.39 9.42 -14.45
CA LEU A 87 7.28 8.89 -13.41
C LEU A 87 8.57 9.67 -13.26
N ASP A 88 9.14 10.12 -14.39
CA ASP A 88 10.45 10.75 -14.43
C ASP A 88 10.39 12.27 -14.50
N ASP A 89 9.19 12.84 -14.50
CA ASP A 89 9.01 14.28 -14.41
C ASP A 89 9.14 14.76 -12.95
N PRO A 90 9.67 15.97 -12.74
CA PRO A 90 9.63 16.66 -11.46
C PRO A 90 8.21 16.75 -10.91
N LEU A 91 8.08 16.61 -9.58
CA LEU A 91 6.80 16.79 -8.93
C LEU A 91 6.27 18.22 -9.13
N PRO A 92 5.00 18.41 -9.56
CA PRO A 92 4.39 19.72 -9.76
C PRO A 92 4.02 20.38 -8.43
N LEU A 93 5.02 20.56 -7.56
CA LEU A 93 4.87 21.15 -6.23
C LEU A 93 5.46 22.56 -6.19
N SER A 94 4.84 23.43 -5.39
CA SER A 94 5.33 24.81 -5.21
C SER A 94 6.59 24.87 -4.37
N TRP A 95 6.91 23.83 -3.63
CA TRP A 95 7.99 23.74 -2.64
C TRP A 95 8.08 25.01 -1.78
N GLY A 96 7.73 24.91 -0.51
CA GLY A 96 7.81 26.04 0.41
C GLY A 96 9.20 26.66 0.36
N LEU A 97 9.26 27.98 0.36
CA LEU A 97 10.50 28.75 0.24
C LEU A 97 11.48 28.34 1.35
N SER A 98 12.59 27.76 0.97
CA SER A 98 13.78 27.85 1.80
C SER A 98 14.14 29.34 1.90
N ARG A 99 14.23 29.89 3.12
CA ARG A 99 14.60 31.31 3.32
C ARG A 99 15.97 31.67 2.75
N ALA A 100 16.74 30.68 2.30
CA ALA A 100 18.12 30.82 1.83
C ALA A 100 18.29 30.73 0.30
N LEU A 101 17.26 30.30 -0.44
CA LEU A 101 17.39 30.07 -1.88
C LEU A 101 16.26 30.76 -2.63
N SER A 102 16.56 31.27 -3.85
CA SER A 102 15.48 31.63 -4.77
C SER A 102 14.67 30.39 -5.16
N PRO A 103 13.38 30.52 -5.48
CA PRO A 103 12.57 29.37 -5.88
C PRO A 103 13.20 28.56 -7.02
N GLU A 104 13.85 29.23 -7.97
CA GLU A 104 14.48 28.60 -9.14
C GLU A 104 15.75 27.80 -8.78
N ALA A 105 16.43 28.17 -7.69
CA ALA A 105 17.64 27.49 -7.22
C ALA A 105 17.37 26.36 -6.23
N ASP A 106 16.10 26.08 -5.90
CA ASP A 106 15.75 25.00 -4.96
C ASP A 106 15.96 23.63 -5.60
N PRO A 107 16.95 22.83 -5.16
CA PRO A 107 17.26 21.53 -5.76
C PRO A 107 16.14 20.49 -5.58
N ARG A 108 15.21 20.69 -4.64
CA ARG A 108 14.05 19.81 -4.44
C ARG A 108 13.10 19.79 -5.63
N ARG A 109 13.14 20.85 -6.45
CA ARG A 109 12.34 20.95 -7.69
C ARG A 109 12.66 19.87 -8.73
N ALA A 110 13.82 19.20 -8.60
CA ALA A 110 14.22 18.10 -9.47
C ALA A 110 13.73 16.73 -8.98
N ILE A 111 13.12 16.65 -7.81
CA ILE A 111 12.61 15.38 -7.27
C ILE A 111 11.44 14.88 -8.13
N THR A 112 11.54 13.64 -8.63
CA THR A 112 10.58 13.02 -9.52
C THR A 112 9.54 12.19 -8.79
N LEU A 113 8.41 11.90 -9.47
CA LEU A 113 7.39 11.00 -8.96
C LEU A 113 7.97 9.61 -8.67
N ARG A 114 8.83 9.08 -9.55
CA ARG A 114 9.52 7.79 -9.35
C ARG A 114 10.29 7.74 -8.04
N GLN A 115 11.05 8.79 -7.73
CA GLN A 115 11.90 8.82 -6.54
C GLN A 115 11.08 8.80 -5.25
N VAL A 116 9.96 9.49 -5.17
CA VAL A 116 9.10 9.45 -3.98
C VAL A 116 8.34 8.12 -3.87
N LEU A 117 7.90 7.53 -4.99
CA LEU A 117 7.24 6.22 -5.00
C LEU A 117 8.22 5.07 -4.67
N HIS A 118 9.51 5.28 -4.88
CA HIS A 118 10.60 4.36 -4.51
C HIS A 118 11.18 4.63 -3.12
N MET A 119 10.61 5.54 -2.33
CA MET A 119 11.14 5.92 -1.01
C MET A 119 12.60 6.38 -1.07
N SER A 120 12.93 7.24 -2.02
CA SER A 120 14.29 7.70 -2.28
C SER A 120 14.35 9.18 -2.68
N SER A 121 13.51 10.02 -2.11
CA SER A 121 13.47 11.46 -2.39
C SER A 121 14.77 12.19 -2.05
N GLY A 122 15.57 11.67 -1.13
CA GLY A 122 16.77 12.32 -0.61
C GLY A 122 16.49 13.44 0.39
N LEU A 123 15.23 13.66 0.74
CA LEU A 123 14.85 14.64 1.76
C LEU A 123 15.19 14.13 3.17
N TYR A 124 15.31 15.07 4.11
CA TYR A 124 15.58 14.72 5.50
C TYR A 124 14.53 13.74 6.04
N PRO A 125 14.94 12.55 6.51
CA PRO A 125 14.03 11.54 7.01
C PRO A 125 13.53 11.93 8.40
N VAL A 126 12.22 12.07 8.55
CA VAL A 126 11.61 12.46 9.84
C VAL A 126 10.94 11.26 10.49
N ASP A 127 10.23 10.44 9.73
CA ASP A 127 9.47 9.31 10.27
C ASP A 127 10.36 8.13 10.67
N SER A 128 11.54 7.99 10.03
CA SER A 128 12.50 6.93 10.35
C SER A 128 13.11 7.03 11.75
N TRP A 129 13.04 8.19 12.39
CA TRP A 129 13.72 8.49 13.66
C TRP A 129 12.80 8.50 14.87
N GLY A 130 11.50 8.39 14.69
CA GLY A 130 10.64 8.69 15.78
C GLY A 130 9.38 7.94 15.95
N GLY A 131 8.77 8.24 17.08
CA GLY A 131 7.51 7.69 17.46
C GLY A 131 6.37 8.17 16.56
N GLU A 132 5.48 7.28 16.24
CA GLU A 132 4.27 7.47 15.44
C GLU A 132 3.41 8.69 15.85
N TYR A 133 3.59 9.19 17.06
CA TYR A 133 2.63 10.09 17.68
C TYR A 133 3.08 11.55 17.83
N ALA A 134 4.36 11.82 17.81
CA ALA A 134 4.85 13.14 18.24
C ALA A 134 5.74 13.86 17.24
N ILE A 135 6.13 13.23 16.15
CA ILE A 135 7.01 13.80 15.13
C ILE A 135 6.55 13.40 13.72
N GLY A 136 7.12 14.06 12.70
CA GLY A 136 6.87 13.73 11.31
C GLY A 136 5.39 13.74 10.96
N SER A 137 4.97 12.77 10.18
CA SER A 137 3.58 12.63 9.75
C SER A 137 2.59 12.37 10.90
N GLY A 138 3.08 11.92 12.06
CA GLY A 138 2.26 11.79 13.26
C GLY A 138 1.62 13.11 13.70
N LEU A 139 2.28 14.24 13.44
CA LEU A 139 1.71 15.58 13.71
C LEU A 139 0.44 15.85 12.87
N ALA A 140 0.39 15.38 11.62
CA ALA A 140 -0.82 15.49 10.80
C ALA A 140 -1.93 14.56 11.29
N TYR A 141 -1.59 13.35 11.77
CA TYR A 141 -2.58 12.37 12.22
C TYR A 141 -3.25 12.74 13.53
N TRP A 142 -2.47 13.26 14.49
CA TRP A 142 -2.90 13.41 15.88
C TRP A 142 -2.95 14.84 16.37
N ALA A 143 -2.13 15.73 15.80
CA ALA A 143 -2.01 17.11 16.24
C ALA A 143 -2.63 18.14 15.28
N GLY A 144 -3.21 17.71 14.17
CA GLY A 144 -3.86 18.58 13.19
C GLY A 144 -2.91 19.49 12.42
N ALA A 145 -1.62 19.10 12.29
CA ALA A 145 -0.69 19.78 11.41
C ALA A 145 -1.05 19.52 9.92
N SER A 146 -0.56 20.39 9.02
CA SER A 146 -0.69 20.14 7.57
C SER A 146 0.26 19.03 7.14
N SER A 147 -0.28 18.00 6.50
CA SER A 147 0.50 16.93 5.92
C SER A 147 1.37 17.43 4.76
N GLN A 148 0.89 18.37 3.98
CA GLN A 148 1.61 18.93 2.83
C GLN A 148 2.72 19.88 3.25
N VAL A 149 2.49 20.73 4.23
CA VAL A 149 3.55 21.59 4.78
C VAL A 149 4.66 20.72 5.37
N GLY A 150 4.32 19.72 6.18
CA GLY A 150 5.31 18.80 6.76
C GLY A 150 6.10 18.03 5.69
N ALA A 151 5.45 17.57 4.62
CA ALA A 151 6.13 16.85 3.54
C ALA A 151 7.08 17.75 2.74
N GLN A 152 6.69 18.99 2.45
CA GLN A 152 7.46 19.93 1.61
C GLN A 152 8.49 20.73 2.38
N ASP A 153 8.36 20.89 3.69
CA ASP A 153 9.29 21.69 4.53
C ASP A 153 10.47 20.83 5.05
N ARG A 154 11.00 19.97 4.20
CA ARG A 154 12.17 19.13 4.49
C ARG A 154 13.34 19.53 3.61
N GLY A 155 14.53 19.64 4.20
CA GLY A 155 15.75 19.91 3.45
C GLY A 155 16.21 18.70 2.63
N LEU A 156 16.81 18.95 1.47
CA LEU A 156 17.51 17.92 0.71
C LEU A 156 18.85 17.61 1.38
N VAL A 157 19.06 16.35 1.78
CA VAL A 157 20.26 15.91 2.50
C VAL A 157 21.04 14.82 1.78
N ARG A 158 20.44 14.23 0.73
CA ARG A 158 21.07 13.21 -0.13
C ARG A 158 20.64 13.43 -1.57
N THR A 159 21.42 12.90 -2.51
CA THR A 159 21.03 12.90 -3.92
C THR A 159 19.72 12.10 -4.10
N PRO A 160 18.67 12.66 -4.72
CA PRO A 160 17.45 11.93 -5.02
C PRO A 160 17.74 10.63 -5.81
N GLY A 161 17.12 9.54 -5.38
CA GLY A 161 17.32 8.21 -5.95
C GLY A 161 18.50 7.41 -5.37
N ALA A 162 19.38 8.02 -4.56
CA ALA A 162 20.61 7.36 -4.11
C ALA A 162 20.42 6.45 -2.89
N VAL A 163 19.49 6.79 -2.00
CA VAL A 163 19.30 6.07 -0.73
C VAL A 163 17.83 5.76 -0.53
N TRP A 164 17.54 4.51 -0.21
CA TRP A 164 16.20 4.10 0.21
C TRP A 164 15.99 4.46 1.68
N ASP A 165 14.90 5.17 1.96
CA ASP A 165 14.53 5.57 3.31
C ASP A 165 13.02 5.61 3.43
N TYR A 166 12.45 4.70 4.21
CA TYR A 166 11.00 4.54 4.30
C TYR A 166 10.36 5.73 5.01
N GLU A 167 9.63 6.55 4.25
CA GLU A 167 9.07 7.81 4.73
C GLU A 167 7.60 7.99 4.35
N ASN A 168 6.74 8.29 5.32
CA ASN A 168 5.34 8.63 5.04
C ASN A 168 5.23 9.90 4.21
N TYR A 169 6.12 10.86 4.44
CA TYR A 169 6.12 12.12 3.72
C TYR A 169 6.45 12.00 2.24
N ASP A 170 7.20 10.98 1.80
CA ASP A 170 7.42 10.74 0.38
C ASP A 170 6.11 10.38 -0.33
N THR A 171 5.27 9.53 0.29
CA THR A 171 3.92 9.28 -0.22
C THR A 171 3.06 10.55 -0.23
N LEU A 172 3.17 11.37 0.81
CA LEU A 172 2.38 12.62 0.90
C LEU A 172 2.83 13.68 -0.13
N LEU A 173 4.08 13.67 -0.59
CA LEU A 173 4.51 14.48 -1.75
C LEU A 173 3.81 14.03 -3.04
N ALA A 174 3.68 12.72 -3.28
CA ALA A 174 2.92 12.20 -4.41
C ALA A 174 1.44 12.61 -4.33
N VAL A 175 0.85 12.58 -3.12
CA VAL A 175 -0.52 13.08 -2.87
C VAL A 175 -0.64 14.58 -3.15
N GLY A 176 0.37 15.37 -2.78
CA GLY A 176 0.44 16.79 -3.14
C GLY A 176 0.49 17.03 -4.64
N ALA A 177 1.28 16.22 -5.36
CA ALA A 177 1.32 16.25 -6.83
C ALA A 177 -0.05 15.90 -7.44
N MET A 178 -0.74 14.88 -6.91
CA MET A 178 -2.12 14.57 -7.31
C MET A 178 -3.05 15.76 -7.12
N LYS A 179 -2.98 16.44 -5.98
CA LYS A 179 -3.81 17.66 -5.74
C LYS A 179 -3.50 18.76 -6.74
N ALA A 180 -2.21 18.98 -7.02
CA ALA A 180 -1.78 20.03 -7.95
C ALA A 180 -2.32 19.85 -9.37
N VAL A 181 -2.39 18.59 -9.87
CA VAL A 181 -2.86 18.32 -11.24
C VAL A 181 -4.38 18.12 -11.34
N LEU A 182 -5.07 17.83 -10.24
CA LEU A 182 -6.52 17.59 -10.25
C LEU A 182 -7.36 18.80 -9.87
N GLY A 183 -6.81 19.76 -9.12
CA GLY A 183 -7.56 20.92 -8.66
C GLY A 183 -8.85 20.53 -7.93
N GLU A 184 -10.00 20.98 -8.42
CA GLU A 184 -11.31 20.73 -7.81
C GLU A 184 -11.71 19.25 -7.80
N ARG A 185 -11.23 18.44 -8.75
CA ARG A 185 -11.50 16.99 -8.78
C ARG A 185 -10.74 16.18 -7.72
N TYR A 186 -9.81 16.81 -6.99
CA TYR A 186 -8.93 16.09 -6.06
C TYR A 186 -9.68 15.22 -5.03
N LEU A 187 -10.73 15.77 -4.42
CA LEU A 187 -11.45 15.05 -3.36
C LEU A 187 -12.36 13.93 -3.87
N THR A 188 -12.85 14.03 -5.11
CA THR A 188 -13.74 13.02 -5.71
C THR A 188 -12.99 11.97 -6.50
N TYR A 189 -11.83 12.32 -7.03
CA TYR A 189 -11.04 11.49 -7.93
C TYR A 189 -10.78 10.07 -7.45
N PRO A 190 -10.32 9.82 -6.19
CA PRO A 190 -10.05 8.45 -5.75
C PRO A 190 -11.31 7.56 -5.79
N ARG A 191 -12.47 8.13 -5.47
CA ARG A 191 -13.72 7.39 -5.54
C ARG A 191 -14.10 7.09 -6.98
N GLU A 192 -14.09 8.10 -7.85
CA GLU A 192 -14.48 8.00 -9.25
C GLU A 192 -13.66 6.96 -10.03
N VAL A 193 -12.33 6.95 -9.86
CA VAL A 193 -11.43 6.18 -10.72
C VAL A 193 -10.95 4.86 -10.12
N LEU A 194 -11.06 4.68 -8.80
CA LEU A 194 -10.54 3.49 -8.12
C LEU A 194 -11.61 2.79 -7.27
N LEU A 195 -12.21 3.51 -6.30
CA LEU A 195 -13.06 2.85 -5.33
C LEU A 195 -14.37 2.34 -5.94
N ASP A 196 -15.08 3.18 -6.70
CA ASP A 196 -16.35 2.81 -7.33
C ASP A 196 -16.16 1.74 -8.42
N PRO A 197 -15.16 1.83 -9.34
CA PRO A 197 -14.87 0.78 -10.29
C PRO A 197 -14.57 -0.59 -9.66
N LEU A 198 -13.88 -0.61 -8.51
CA LEU A 198 -13.60 -1.84 -7.77
C LEU A 198 -14.77 -2.29 -6.87
N GLY A 199 -15.79 -1.45 -6.64
CA GLY A 199 -16.85 -1.71 -5.68
C GLY A 199 -16.36 -1.70 -4.23
N MET A 200 -15.38 -0.83 -3.91
CA MET A 200 -14.82 -0.66 -2.57
C MET A 200 -15.69 0.28 -1.71
N ASP A 201 -16.95 -0.10 -1.52
CA ASP A 201 -17.97 0.75 -0.90
C ASP A 201 -17.78 0.96 0.61
N ARG A 202 -16.97 0.10 1.24
CA ARG A 202 -16.64 0.17 2.66
C ARG A 202 -15.28 0.86 2.91
N THR A 203 -14.78 1.63 1.93
CA THR A 203 -13.49 2.31 2.04
C THR A 203 -13.66 3.81 2.23
N LEU A 204 -12.97 4.33 3.23
CA LEU A 204 -12.88 5.74 3.56
C LEU A 204 -11.43 6.21 3.51
N LEU A 205 -11.18 7.31 2.80
CA LEU A 205 -9.91 8.00 2.79
C LEU A 205 -10.02 9.25 3.66
N SER A 206 -9.16 9.35 4.69
CA SER A 206 -9.17 10.52 5.57
C SER A 206 -8.27 11.62 5.04
N THR A 207 -8.69 12.85 5.28
CA THR A 207 -7.87 14.04 5.05
C THR A 207 -7.36 14.61 6.37
N ASP A 208 -6.34 15.46 6.30
CA ASP A 208 -6.03 16.37 7.39
C ASP A 208 -7.08 17.50 7.42
N ARG A 209 -6.95 18.41 8.40
CA ARG A 209 -7.90 19.53 8.57
C ARG A 209 -7.84 20.56 7.43
N PHE A 210 -6.88 20.45 6.51
CA PHE A 210 -6.72 21.30 5.33
C PHE A 210 -7.26 20.65 4.06
N GLY A 211 -7.86 19.46 4.18
CA GLY A 211 -8.45 18.72 3.07
C GLY A 211 -7.43 17.92 2.26
N ASP A 212 -6.22 17.70 2.77
CA ASP A 212 -5.20 16.90 2.09
C ASP A 212 -5.31 15.44 2.53
N PHE A 213 -5.47 14.50 1.59
CA PHE A 213 -5.52 13.08 1.89
C PHE A 213 -4.23 12.60 2.56
N ILE A 214 -4.39 11.82 3.64
CA ILE A 214 -3.26 11.21 4.35
C ILE A 214 -3.10 9.76 3.90
N LEU A 215 -2.83 9.56 2.59
CA LEU A 215 -2.70 8.23 1.99
C LEU A 215 -1.41 7.49 2.34
N SER A 216 -0.64 8.01 3.26
CA SER A 216 0.46 7.26 3.86
C SER A 216 -0.01 6.23 4.88
N SER A 217 -1.23 6.43 5.50
CA SER A 217 -1.70 5.56 6.56
C SER A 217 -3.18 5.69 6.95
N GLN A 218 -3.89 6.74 6.55
CA GLN A 218 -5.22 7.08 7.06
C GLN A 218 -6.34 6.65 6.09
N VAL A 219 -6.33 5.37 5.74
CA VAL A 219 -7.42 4.72 5.01
C VAL A 219 -8.08 3.71 5.94
N TYR A 220 -9.39 3.69 5.96
CA TYR A 220 -10.21 2.74 6.72
C TYR A 220 -11.01 1.92 5.73
N THR A 221 -10.90 0.60 5.77
CA THR A 221 -11.51 -0.28 4.77
C THR A 221 -11.84 -1.65 5.34
N SER A 222 -12.77 -2.33 4.69
CA SER A 222 -13.13 -3.70 5.02
C SER A 222 -12.14 -4.71 4.42
N PRO A 223 -12.07 -5.95 4.96
CA PRO A 223 -11.25 -7.00 4.40
C PRO A 223 -11.63 -7.34 2.95
N ARG A 224 -12.92 -7.36 2.61
CA ARG A 224 -13.39 -7.66 1.25
C ARG A 224 -13.05 -6.55 0.25
N ASP A 225 -13.03 -5.28 0.66
CA ASP A 225 -12.56 -4.20 -0.21
C ASP A 225 -11.07 -4.34 -0.51
N LEU A 226 -10.25 -4.71 0.47
CA LEU A 226 -8.83 -5.02 0.22
C LEU A 226 -8.65 -6.24 -0.68
N ALA A 227 -9.55 -7.22 -0.61
CA ALA A 227 -9.53 -8.35 -1.52
C ALA A 227 -9.79 -7.92 -2.97
N ARG A 228 -10.73 -7.00 -3.21
CA ARG A 228 -10.97 -6.39 -4.54
C ARG A 228 -9.74 -5.65 -5.04
N PHE A 229 -9.11 -4.87 -4.16
CA PHE A 229 -7.86 -4.19 -4.47
C PHE A 229 -6.73 -5.16 -4.85
N GLY A 230 -6.55 -6.24 -4.08
CA GLY A 230 -5.56 -7.28 -4.38
C GLY A 230 -5.85 -7.98 -5.71
N LEU A 231 -7.12 -8.24 -6.00
CA LEU A 231 -7.54 -8.89 -7.25
C LEU A 231 -7.21 -8.05 -8.48
N LEU A 232 -7.32 -6.71 -8.42
CA LEU A 232 -6.88 -5.84 -9.51
C LEU A 232 -5.44 -6.13 -9.92
N TYR A 233 -4.55 -6.28 -8.96
CA TYR A 233 -3.14 -6.58 -9.21
C TYR A 233 -2.90 -8.03 -9.61
N ALA A 234 -3.60 -8.98 -8.99
CA ALA A 234 -3.51 -10.39 -9.36
C ALA A 234 -3.95 -10.64 -10.81
N GLN A 235 -4.85 -9.83 -11.32
CA GLN A 235 -5.35 -9.89 -12.71
C GLN A 235 -4.62 -8.91 -13.64
N GLY A 236 -3.41 -8.48 -13.29
CA GLY A 236 -2.57 -7.65 -14.17
C GLY A 236 -3.18 -6.30 -14.53
N GLY A 237 -3.90 -5.67 -13.61
CA GLY A 237 -4.53 -4.36 -13.81
C GLY A 237 -5.91 -4.40 -14.46
N VAL A 238 -6.49 -5.59 -14.61
CA VAL A 238 -7.86 -5.77 -15.11
C VAL A 238 -8.79 -6.10 -13.96
N PHE A 239 -9.96 -5.48 -13.91
CA PHE A 239 -11.01 -5.80 -12.94
C PHE A 239 -12.37 -5.84 -13.65
N ALA A 240 -13.14 -6.90 -13.41
CA ALA A 240 -14.46 -7.12 -14.02
C ALA A 240 -14.46 -7.02 -15.58
N GLY A 241 -13.35 -7.36 -16.22
CA GLY A 241 -13.16 -7.32 -17.68
C GLY A 241 -12.67 -5.96 -18.20
N GLU A 242 -12.55 -4.95 -17.35
CA GLU A 242 -12.07 -3.62 -17.73
C GLU A 242 -10.62 -3.43 -17.27
N ARG A 243 -9.77 -2.86 -18.13
CA ARG A 243 -8.40 -2.50 -17.78
C ARG A 243 -8.40 -1.16 -17.06
N LEU A 244 -8.02 -1.18 -15.80
CA LEU A 244 -7.86 0.01 -14.98
C LEU A 244 -6.41 0.46 -14.89
N LEU A 245 -5.44 -0.48 -14.84
CA LEU A 245 -4.02 -0.17 -14.75
C LEU A 245 -3.27 -0.69 -15.98
N ASP A 246 -2.32 0.10 -16.46
CA ASP A 246 -1.41 -0.32 -17.51
C ASP A 246 -0.49 -1.45 -17.02
N PRO A 247 -0.19 -2.49 -17.84
CA PRO A 247 0.79 -3.52 -17.50
C PRO A 247 2.14 -2.95 -17.07
N ALA A 248 2.61 -1.89 -17.71
CA ALA A 248 3.87 -1.24 -17.35
C ALA A 248 3.84 -0.66 -15.92
N TRP A 249 2.66 -0.25 -15.43
CA TRP A 249 2.51 0.18 -14.03
C TRP A 249 2.60 -0.99 -13.05
N ILE A 250 2.02 -2.13 -13.41
CA ILE A 250 2.15 -3.35 -12.62
C ILE A 250 3.64 -3.77 -12.54
N ASP A 251 4.36 -3.71 -13.66
CA ASP A 251 5.80 -4.00 -13.69
C ASP A 251 6.59 -3.00 -12.83
N PHE A 252 6.25 -1.71 -12.89
CA PHE A 252 6.88 -0.68 -12.06
C PHE A 252 6.75 -0.99 -10.56
N VAL A 253 5.57 -1.33 -10.08
CA VAL A 253 5.38 -1.58 -8.64
C VAL A 253 6.01 -2.89 -8.16
N ARG A 254 6.23 -3.86 -9.05
CA ARG A 254 6.85 -5.17 -8.79
C ARG A 254 8.36 -5.21 -9.04
N THR A 255 8.91 -4.18 -9.66
CA THR A 255 10.35 -4.10 -9.92
C THR A 255 11.05 -3.50 -8.70
N PRO A 256 12.14 -4.11 -8.21
CA PRO A 256 12.90 -3.53 -7.10
C PRO A 256 13.33 -2.09 -7.38
N ALA A 257 13.08 -1.20 -6.44
CA ALA A 257 13.57 0.16 -6.49
C ALA A 257 15.11 0.14 -6.46
N PRO A 258 15.82 0.88 -7.32
CA PRO A 258 17.28 0.79 -7.41
C PRO A 258 18.00 1.00 -6.07
N ALA A 259 17.49 1.91 -5.24
CA ALA A 259 18.05 2.19 -3.91
C ALA A 259 17.69 1.13 -2.85
N SER A 260 16.80 0.17 -3.12
CA SER A 260 16.36 -0.84 -2.15
C SER A 260 17.34 -2.01 -1.98
N ALA A 261 18.47 -2.02 -2.68
CA ALA A 261 19.51 -3.02 -2.50
C ALA A 261 19.98 -3.16 -1.03
N ALA A 262 19.96 -2.08 -0.27
CA ALA A 262 20.30 -2.09 1.15
C ALA A 262 19.33 -2.92 2.03
N ILE A 263 18.13 -3.22 1.52
CA ILE A 263 17.11 -4.04 2.16
C ILE A 263 16.78 -5.28 1.32
N ASP A 264 17.78 -5.87 0.69
CA ASP A 264 17.67 -7.09 -0.11
C ASP A 264 16.66 -6.98 -1.27
N ASN A 265 16.58 -5.80 -1.91
CA ASN A 265 15.65 -5.50 -3.00
C ASN A 265 14.16 -5.76 -2.65
N ALA A 266 13.81 -5.70 -1.38
CA ALA A 266 12.49 -6.06 -0.90
C ALA A 266 11.44 -4.95 -1.05
N TYR A 267 11.68 -3.92 -1.87
CA TYR A 267 10.76 -2.81 -2.09
C TYR A 267 10.71 -2.37 -3.55
N GLY A 268 9.50 -2.18 -4.06
CA GLY A 268 9.23 -1.63 -5.39
C GLY A 268 8.53 -0.27 -5.33
N GLY A 269 7.55 -0.04 -6.18
CA GLY A 269 6.71 1.16 -6.14
C GLY A 269 5.61 1.05 -5.07
N HIS A 270 5.90 1.39 -3.83
CA HIS A 270 4.98 1.30 -2.67
C HIS A 270 4.38 -0.10 -2.43
N PHE A 271 5.07 -1.14 -2.89
CA PHE A 271 4.82 -2.54 -2.56
C PHE A 271 6.09 -3.18 -2.01
N TRP A 272 5.90 -4.13 -1.13
CA TRP A 272 6.96 -4.97 -0.60
C TRP A 272 7.12 -6.21 -1.47
N LEU A 273 8.35 -6.54 -1.78
CA LEU A 273 8.74 -7.68 -2.59
C LEU A 273 9.32 -8.78 -1.70
N VAL A 274 9.36 -10.00 -2.22
CA VAL A 274 10.00 -11.11 -1.51
C VAL A 274 11.51 -10.87 -1.51
N PRO A 275 12.17 -10.77 -0.34
CA PRO A 275 13.61 -10.63 -0.28
C PRO A 275 14.29 -11.91 -0.75
N SER A 276 15.50 -11.82 -1.32
CA SER A 276 16.23 -12.96 -1.89
C SER A 276 16.56 -14.05 -0.86
N THR A 277 16.60 -13.69 0.41
CA THR A 277 16.80 -14.59 1.53
C THR A 277 15.59 -15.52 1.80
N ARG A 278 14.42 -15.21 1.27
CA ARG A 278 13.20 -16.04 1.37
C ARG A 278 13.06 -16.94 0.15
N THR A 279 13.62 -18.14 0.26
CA THR A 279 13.57 -19.16 -0.82
C THR A 279 12.42 -20.15 -0.66
N ASP A 280 11.62 -19.98 0.39
CA ASP A 280 10.51 -20.85 0.77
C ASP A 280 9.14 -20.36 0.23
N VAL A 281 9.14 -19.23 -0.47
CA VAL A 281 7.96 -18.68 -1.17
C VAL A 281 8.35 -18.18 -2.57
N PRO A 282 7.41 -18.12 -3.53
CA PRO A 282 7.71 -17.62 -4.87
C PRO A 282 8.21 -16.17 -4.85
N ALA A 283 9.34 -15.91 -5.52
CA ALA A 283 9.93 -14.59 -5.63
C ALA A 283 9.04 -13.58 -6.38
N SER A 284 8.08 -14.07 -7.16
CA SER A 284 7.11 -13.23 -7.91
C SER A 284 5.99 -12.67 -7.03
N ALA A 285 5.83 -13.16 -5.80
CA ALA A 285 4.86 -12.62 -4.87
C ALA A 285 5.25 -11.21 -4.42
N PHE A 286 4.26 -10.37 -4.20
CA PHE A 286 4.42 -9.04 -3.63
C PHE A 286 3.26 -8.70 -2.70
N SER A 287 3.45 -7.70 -1.85
CA SER A 287 2.48 -7.43 -0.79
C SER A 287 2.40 -5.96 -0.45
N THR A 288 1.22 -5.52 -0.06
CA THR A 288 1.09 -4.32 0.76
C THR A 288 1.57 -4.63 2.18
N SER A 289 1.96 -3.60 2.94
CA SER A 289 2.30 -3.79 4.35
C SER A 289 1.88 -2.58 5.16
N GLY A 290 1.07 -2.82 6.17
CA GLY A 290 0.65 -1.82 7.13
C GLY A 290 0.98 -2.24 8.57
N ASN A 291 1.27 -1.25 9.40
CA ASN A 291 1.51 -1.47 10.83
C ASN A 291 0.40 -2.34 11.44
N ARG A 292 0.74 -3.07 12.50
CA ARG A 292 -0.15 -4.01 13.18
C ARG A 292 -0.68 -5.14 12.29
N GLY A 293 0.07 -5.51 11.23
CA GLY A 293 -0.22 -6.70 10.42
C GLY A 293 -1.35 -6.55 9.39
N GLN A 294 -1.39 -5.43 8.70
CA GLN A 294 -2.31 -5.19 7.58
C GLN A 294 -1.63 -5.63 6.29
N TYR A 295 -2.05 -6.74 5.70
CA TYR A 295 -1.41 -7.30 4.50
C TYR A 295 -2.43 -7.63 3.41
N VAL A 296 -2.03 -7.36 2.17
CA VAL A 296 -2.62 -7.94 0.96
C VAL A 296 -1.46 -8.57 0.21
N ILE A 297 -1.38 -9.89 0.23
CA ILE A 297 -0.34 -10.67 -0.44
C ILE A 297 -0.90 -11.11 -1.78
N ILE A 298 -0.13 -10.93 -2.85
CA ILE A 298 -0.58 -11.14 -4.22
C ILE A 298 0.42 -12.05 -4.92
N LEU A 299 -0.07 -13.12 -5.50
CA LEU A 299 0.70 -14.08 -6.31
C LEU A 299 -0.03 -14.31 -7.63
N PRO A 300 0.25 -13.49 -8.68
CA PRO A 300 -0.50 -13.51 -9.94
C PRO A 300 -0.42 -14.85 -10.68
N GLU A 301 0.73 -15.51 -10.65
CA GLU A 301 0.98 -16.78 -11.37
C GLU A 301 0.09 -17.93 -10.86
N GLN A 302 -0.42 -17.82 -9.64
CA GLN A 302 -1.37 -18.74 -9.05
C GLN A 302 -2.77 -18.13 -8.88
N GLU A 303 -2.99 -16.93 -9.41
CA GLU A 303 -4.25 -16.19 -9.24
C GLU A 303 -4.70 -16.12 -7.77
N LEU A 304 -3.72 -15.96 -6.86
CA LEU A 304 -3.91 -16.01 -5.40
C LEU A 304 -3.81 -14.61 -4.79
N VAL A 305 -4.77 -14.28 -3.93
CA VAL A 305 -4.74 -13.08 -3.08
C VAL A 305 -5.04 -13.50 -1.64
N ILE A 306 -4.21 -13.06 -0.71
CA ILE A 306 -4.40 -13.30 0.72
C ILE A 306 -4.50 -11.95 1.42
N VAL A 307 -5.63 -11.72 2.10
CA VAL A 307 -5.83 -10.52 2.93
C VAL A 307 -5.76 -10.93 4.39
N ARG A 308 -4.84 -10.32 5.13
CA ARG A 308 -4.83 -10.40 6.59
C ARG A 308 -5.06 -9.02 7.19
N ARG A 309 -5.99 -8.95 8.13
CA ARG A 309 -6.13 -7.80 9.02
C ARG A 309 -5.64 -8.20 10.40
N GLY A 310 -4.90 -7.31 11.05
CA GLY A 310 -4.31 -7.57 12.35
C GLY A 310 -4.47 -6.40 13.32
N LEU A 311 -4.32 -6.72 14.61
CA LEU A 311 -4.13 -5.79 15.70
C LEU A 311 -2.84 -6.15 16.45
N ASP A 312 -1.80 -6.49 15.69
CA ASP A 312 -0.50 -6.86 16.26
C ASP A 312 0.07 -5.71 17.10
N TRP A 313 0.79 -6.07 18.14
CA TRP A 313 1.45 -5.11 19.04
C TRP A 313 2.79 -5.71 19.53
N GLY A 314 3.57 -4.92 20.25
CA GLY A 314 4.84 -5.39 20.76
C GLY A 314 5.93 -5.52 19.70
N LYS A 315 6.87 -6.44 19.92
CA LYS A 315 8.07 -6.59 19.09
C LYS A 315 8.06 -7.82 18.18
N GLN A 316 7.19 -8.78 18.47
CA GLN A 316 7.07 -10.02 17.67
C GLN A 316 6.06 -9.80 16.55
N GLY A 317 6.51 -9.19 15.46
CA GLY A 317 5.69 -8.95 14.28
C GLY A 317 5.23 -10.26 13.62
N PHE A 318 4.05 -10.21 13.00
CA PHE A 318 3.56 -11.30 12.16
C PHE A 318 4.26 -11.26 10.80
N ASP A 319 4.82 -12.39 10.35
CA ASP A 319 5.47 -12.48 9.04
C ASP A 319 4.46 -12.87 7.95
N ARG A 320 4.30 -11.99 6.95
CA ARG A 320 3.39 -12.20 5.82
C ARG A 320 3.86 -13.30 4.87
N TRP A 321 5.18 -13.49 4.76
CA TRP A 321 5.74 -14.53 3.90
C TRP A 321 5.59 -15.93 4.52
N ASP A 322 5.63 -16.03 5.85
CA ASP A 322 5.25 -17.27 6.55
C ASP A 322 3.78 -17.59 6.30
N LEU A 323 2.88 -16.59 6.32
CA LEU A 323 1.49 -16.81 5.97
C LEU A 323 1.33 -17.31 4.54
N LEU A 324 2.05 -16.71 3.58
CA LEU A 324 2.04 -17.17 2.19
C LEU A 324 2.48 -18.63 2.10
N ARG A 325 3.61 -18.99 2.75
CA ARG A 325 4.11 -20.37 2.79
C ARG A 325 3.07 -21.35 3.34
N GLU A 326 2.40 -21.00 4.43
CA GLU A 326 1.37 -21.86 5.02
C GLU A 326 0.17 -22.04 4.08
N VAL A 327 -0.28 -20.97 3.45
CA VAL A 327 -1.42 -21.02 2.51
C VAL A 327 -1.05 -21.84 1.26
N LEU A 328 0.17 -21.71 0.75
CA LEU A 328 0.63 -22.45 -0.44
C LEU A 328 0.63 -23.97 -0.28
N LYS A 329 0.58 -24.50 0.95
CA LYS A 329 0.42 -25.95 1.19
C LYS A 329 -0.93 -26.49 0.70
N ALA A 330 -1.90 -25.61 0.44
CA ALA A 330 -3.23 -25.98 -0.04
C ALA A 330 -3.31 -26.03 -1.58
N PHE A 331 -2.28 -25.59 -2.30
CA PHE A 331 -2.19 -25.50 -3.75
C PHE A 331 -1.02 -26.29 -4.29
#